data_346194093252a79fea7f6dbf5b35f404
#
_entry.id   346194093252a79fea7f6dbf5b35f404
#
_cell.length_a   1.000
_cell.length_b   1.000
_cell.length_c   1.000
_cell.angle_alpha   90.00
_cell.angle_beta   90.00
_cell.angle_gamma   90.00
#
_symmetry.space_group_name_H-M   'P 1'
#
loop_
_entity.id
_entity.type
_entity.pdbx_description
1 polymer ?
#
loop_
_entity_poly.entity_id
_entity_poly.type
_entity_poly.pdbx_seq_one_letter_code
_entity_poly.pdbx_strand_id
1 'polypeptide(L)'
;KAVLPPSATSGREAPASEEEFSEKQHTDKYKDHLRILDIGTGPGFFPMILAEAGYHVTAIDYTPGMLEKAAENAVKFIGEKSRNIEFKRMDAQALEFEDESFDVIISRNLTWNLPHPEMAYKEWLRVLKKGGKLLNFDANWYGYLYDDKKREAYENDRKNVEKGSLDDHYLCTDIDRMEKIALQVPLSETKRPGWDVKVLEALGAAQIQVNEDIWQQVWSEEEKLNYESTPMFMVEAVK
;
A
#
# COMPACT_ATOMS: atom_id res chain seq x y z
N LYS A 1 34.60 -0.61 -16.86
CA LYS A 1 34.30 -1.79 -17.69
C LYS A 1 33.49 -2.73 -16.80
N ALA A 2 32.18 -2.73 -16.96
CA ALA A 2 31.26 -3.66 -16.29
C ALA A 2 31.41 -5.03 -16.96
N VAL A 3 31.65 -6.06 -16.17
CA VAL A 3 31.67 -7.46 -16.62
C VAL A 3 30.27 -8.00 -16.49
N LEU A 4 29.67 -8.37 -17.63
CA LEU A 4 28.40 -9.08 -17.67
C LEU A 4 28.57 -10.51 -17.14
N PRO A 5 27.63 -11.05 -16.37
CA PRO A 5 27.65 -12.46 -16.00
C PRO A 5 27.35 -13.35 -17.20
N PRO A 6 27.84 -14.61 -17.22
CA PRO A 6 27.68 -15.51 -18.35
C PRO A 6 26.21 -15.91 -18.54
N SER A 7 25.82 -16.05 -19.81
CA SER A 7 24.49 -16.48 -20.26
C SER A 7 24.08 -17.80 -19.62
N ALA A 8 22.93 -17.80 -18.99
CA ALA A 8 22.28 -19.03 -18.53
C ALA A 8 21.93 -19.92 -19.73
N THR A 9 22.42 -21.14 -19.70
CA THR A 9 22.07 -22.21 -20.64
C THR A 9 20.57 -22.50 -20.58
N SER A 10 19.94 -22.59 -21.73
CA SER A 10 18.55 -22.98 -21.91
C SER A 10 18.32 -24.40 -21.40
N GLY A 11 17.99 -24.53 -20.11
CA GLY A 11 17.34 -25.73 -19.60
C GLY A 11 15.91 -25.78 -20.11
N ARG A 12 15.55 -26.79 -20.90
CA ARG A 12 14.15 -27.11 -21.20
C ARG A 12 13.51 -27.49 -19.89
N GLU A 13 12.57 -26.67 -19.41
CA GLU A 13 11.69 -27.05 -18.31
C GLU A 13 10.94 -28.33 -18.70
N ALA A 14 10.90 -29.29 -17.80
CA ALA A 14 10.10 -30.50 -17.97
C ALA A 14 8.62 -30.08 -18.09
N PRO A 15 7.79 -30.77 -18.90
CA PRO A 15 6.37 -30.45 -18.96
C PRO A 15 5.74 -30.63 -17.57
N ALA A 16 4.98 -29.61 -17.14
CA ALA A 16 4.24 -29.63 -15.87
C ALA A 16 3.33 -30.87 -15.80
N SER A 17 3.20 -31.46 -14.61
CA SER A 17 2.31 -32.60 -14.38
C SER A 17 0.84 -32.20 -14.61
N GLU A 18 -0.04 -33.15 -14.90
CA GLU A 18 -1.48 -32.91 -15.03
C GLU A 18 -2.08 -32.28 -13.76
N GLU A 19 -1.55 -32.63 -12.59
CA GLU A 19 -1.94 -32.03 -11.30
C GLU A 19 -1.51 -30.56 -11.22
N GLU A 20 -0.27 -30.21 -11.57
CA GLU A 20 0.21 -28.83 -11.62
C GLU A 20 -0.55 -27.99 -12.63
N PHE A 21 -0.93 -28.57 -13.77
CA PHE A 21 -1.75 -27.89 -14.78
C PHE A 21 -3.18 -27.66 -14.29
N SER A 22 -3.76 -28.61 -13.56
CA SER A 22 -5.09 -28.51 -12.96
C SER A 22 -5.12 -27.49 -11.81
N GLU A 23 -4.12 -27.48 -10.93
CA GLU A 23 -3.98 -26.49 -9.87
C GLU A 23 -3.80 -25.08 -10.43
N LYS A 24 -2.99 -24.92 -11.47
CA LYS A 24 -2.77 -23.64 -12.13
C LYS A 24 -4.04 -23.12 -12.79
N GLN A 25 -4.80 -23.95 -13.49
CA GLN A 25 -6.10 -23.56 -14.04
C GLN A 25 -7.12 -23.20 -12.97
N HIS A 26 -7.12 -23.88 -11.83
CA HIS A 26 -8.03 -23.58 -10.72
C HIS A 26 -7.67 -22.24 -10.05
N THR A 27 -6.37 -21.99 -9.84
CA THR A 27 -5.88 -20.71 -9.30
C THR A 27 -6.11 -19.55 -10.26
N ASP A 28 -5.91 -19.72 -11.55
CA ASP A 28 -6.14 -18.68 -12.55
C ASP A 28 -7.64 -18.32 -12.64
N LYS A 29 -8.52 -19.32 -12.65
CA LYS A 29 -9.98 -19.09 -12.61
C LYS A 29 -10.45 -18.40 -11.34
N TYR A 30 -9.81 -18.67 -10.20
CA TYR A 30 -10.10 -17.97 -8.94
C TYR A 30 -9.70 -16.50 -8.99
N LYS A 31 -8.55 -16.18 -9.60
CA LYS A 31 -8.06 -14.79 -9.77
C LYS A 31 -9.01 -13.92 -10.60
N ASP A 32 -9.59 -14.48 -11.67
CA ASP A 32 -10.52 -13.77 -12.54
C ASP A 32 -11.81 -13.33 -11.84
N HIS A 33 -12.16 -13.96 -10.72
CA HIS A 33 -13.39 -13.66 -9.97
C HIS A 33 -13.17 -12.69 -8.81
N LEU A 34 -11.92 -12.51 -8.35
CA LEU A 34 -11.62 -11.59 -7.25
C LEU A 34 -11.64 -10.14 -7.75
N ARG A 35 -12.48 -9.33 -7.12
CA ARG A 35 -12.52 -7.88 -7.32
C ARG A 35 -11.69 -7.19 -6.25
N ILE A 36 -10.60 -6.58 -6.65
CA ILE A 36 -9.65 -5.90 -5.76
C ILE A 36 -9.75 -4.40 -5.99
N LEU A 37 -9.83 -3.63 -4.90
CA LEU A 37 -9.77 -2.18 -4.90
C LEU A 37 -8.49 -1.71 -4.21
N ASP A 38 -7.66 -0.95 -4.90
CA ASP A 38 -6.52 -0.23 -4.33
C ASP A 38 -6.90 1.24 -4.14
N ILE A 39 -6.89 1.70 -2.89
CA ILE A 39 -7.34 3.05 -2.51
C ILE A 39 -6.14 3.94 -2.18
N GLY A 40 -6.03 5.07 -2.87
CA GLY A 40 -4.88 5.95 -2.79
C GLY A 40 -3.67 5.34 -3.50
N THR A 41 -3.88 4.88 -4.73
CA THR A 41 -2.90 4.11 -5.50
C THR A 41 -1.58 4.85 -5.74
N GLY A 42 -1.58 6.20 -5.65
CA GLY A 42 -0.41 7.00 -5.95
C GLY A 42 0.19 6.65 -7.31
N PRO A 43 1.50 6.37 -7.42
CA PRO A 43 2.16 6.00 -8.68
C PRO A 43 1.91 4.55 -9.13
N GLY A 44 0.99 3.79 -8.50
CA GLY A 44 0.53 2.49 -8.97
C GLY A 44 1.27 1.26 -8.42
N PHE A 45 1.84 1.32 -7.22
CA PHE A 45 2.65 0.22 -6.66
C PHE A 45 1.87 -1.10 -6.54
N PHE A 46 0.78 -1.12 -5.78
CA PHE A 46 0.01 -2.35 -5.58
C PHE A 46 -0.69 -2.86 -6.84
N PRO A 47 -1.37 -2.00 -7.64
CA PRO A 47 -2.05 -2.53 -8.83
C PRO A 47 -1.08 -3.15 -9.83
N MET A 48 0.16 -2.66 -9.96
CA MET A 48 1.16 -3.29 -10.82
C MET A 48 1.54 -4.69 -10.33
N ILE A 49 1.84 -4.86 -9.05
CA ILE A 49 2.20 -6.17 -8.47
C ILE A 49 1.04 -7.17 -8.64
N LEU A 50 -0.18 -6.74 -8.36
CA LEU A 50 -1.36 -7.59 -8.45
C LEU A 50 -1.71 -7.94 -9.89
N ALA A 51 -1.63 -6.98 -10.82
CA ALA A 51 -1.87 -7.23 -12.25
C ALA A 51 -0.77 -8.13 -12.86
N GLU A 52 0.48 -7.99 -12.41
CA GLU A 52 1.56 -8.89 -12.81
C GLU A 52 1.31 -10.32 -12.33
N ALA A 53 0.73 -10.48 -11.14
CA ALA A 53 0.28 -11.77 -10.60
C ALA A 53 -1.01 -12.31 -11.24
N GLY A 54 -1.64 -11.56 -12.18
CA GLY A 54 -2.81 -11.98 -12.94
C GLY A 54 -4.16 -11.59 -12.32
N TYR A 55 -4.19 -10.69 -11.33
CA TYR A 55 -5.45 -10.17 -10.78
C TYR A 55 -5.97 -8.96 -11.55
N HIS A 56 -7.29 -8.77 -11.54
CA HIS A 56 -7.93 -7.54 -11.99
C HIS A 56 -8.07 -6.57 -10.82
N VAL A 57 -7.61 -5.33 -11.01
CA VAL A 57 -7.56 -4.32 -9.94
C VAL A 57 -8.25 -3.04 -10.41
N THR A 58 -9.16 -2.53 -9.59
CA THR A 58 -9.61 -1.14 -9.67
C THR A 58 -8.72 -0.31 -8.74
N ALA A 59 -8.07 0.70 -9.28
CA ALA A 59 -7.12 1.56 -8.56
C ALA A 59 -7.62 3.00 -8.55
N ILE A 60 -7.79 3.58 -7.37
CA ILE A 60 -8.32 4.95 -7.25
C ILE A 60 -7.31 5.89 -6.59
N ASP A 61 -7.32 7.14 -7.04
CA ASP A 61 -6.61 8.25 -6.40
C ASP A 61 -7.41 9.55 -6.61
N TYR A 62 -7.27 10.48 -5.67
CA TYR A 62 -7.90 11.80 -5.79
C TYR A 62 -7.18 12.70 -6.80
N THR A 63 -5.87 12.50 -6.97
CA THR A 63 -4.96 13.37 -7.73
C THR A 63 -4.80 12.89 -9.17
N PRO A 64 -5.26 13.65 -10.19
CA PRO A 64 -5.13 13.23 -11.60
C PRO A 64 -3.68 12.91 -12.01
N GLY A 65 -2.72 13.74 -11.59
CA GLY A 65 -1.30 13.51 -11.92
C GLY A 65 -0.72 12.22 -11.34
N MET A 66 -1.25 11.72 -10.19
CA MET A 66 -0.88 10.40 -9.67
C MET A 66 -1.42 9.28 -10.55
N LEU A 67 -2.67 9.38 -11.00
CA LEU A 67 -3.27 8.40 -11.91
C LEU A 67 -2.57 8.36 -13.27
N GLU A 68 -2.23 9.51 -13.83
CA GLU A 68 -1.43 9.59 -15.06
C GLU A 68 -0.09 8.87 -14.87
N LYS A 69 0.60 9.16 -13.76
CA LYS A 69 1.86 8.53 -13.43
C LYS A 69 1.73 7.01 -13.20
N ALA A 70 0.66 6.57 -12.54
CA ALA A 70 0.37 5.16 -12.33
C ALA A 70 0.15 4.42 -13.66
N ALA A 71 -0.61 5.01 -14.57
CA ALA A 71 -0.86 4.44 -15.90
C ALA A 71 0.45 4.36 -16.73
N GLU A 72 1.28 5.40 -16.74
CA GLU A 72 2.59 5.38 -17.38
C GLU A 72 3.49 4.28 -16.81
N ASN A 73 3.57 4.17 -15.48
CA ASN A 73 4.36 3.16 -14.79
C ASN A 73 3.86 1.75 -15.13
N ALA A 74 2.54 1.53 -15.11
CA ALA A 74 1.97 0.23 -15.44
C ALA A 74 2.34 -0.21 -16.86
N VAL A 75 2.20 0.65 -17.86
CA VAL A 75 2.62 0.33 -19.23
C VAL A 75 4.13 0.06 -19.30
N LYS A 76 4.93 0.88 -18.63
CA LYS A 76 6.41 0.79 -18.65
C LYS A 76 6.94 -0.49 -18.01
N PHE A 77 6.39 -0.89 -16.85
CA PHE A 77 6.96 -1.95 -16.02
C PHE A 77 6.32 -3.32 -16.23
N ILE A 78 5.01 -3.36 -16.53
CA ILE A 78 4.27 -4.64 -16.68
C ILE A 78 3.65 -4.83 -18.08
N GLY A 79 3.84 -3.89 -19.01
CA GLY A 79 3.45 -4.02 -20.42
C GLY A 79 1.95 -4.33 -20.61
N GLU A 80 1.66 -5.42 -21.32
CA GLU A 80 0.26 -5.80 -21.63
C GLU A 80 -0.58 -6.12 -20.40
N LYS A 81 0.04 -6.54 -19.28
CA LYS A 81 -0.68 -6.83 -18.03
C LYS A 81 -1.27 -5.57 -17.41
N SER A 82 -0.84 -4.36 -17.82
CA SER A 82 -1.45 -3.10 -17.42
C SER A 82 -2.94 -3.01 -17.76
N ARG A 83 -3.42 -3.78 -18.73
CA ARG A 83 -4.85 -3.88 -19.10
C ARG A 83 -5.72 -4.48 -17.97
N ASN A 84 -5.12 -5.14 -17.01
CA ASN A 84 -5.79 -5.67 -15.82
C ASN A 84 -6.03 -4.61 -14.74
N ILE A 85 -5.61 -3.36 -14.98
CA ILE A 85 -5.78 -2.26 -14.03
C ILE A 85 -6.77 -1.24 -14.61
N GLU A 86 -7.82 -0.94 -13.84
CA GLU A 86 -8.74 0.15 -14.12
C GLU A 86 -8.43 1.32 -13.20
N PHE A 87 -7.96 2.45 -13.73
CA PHE A 87 -7.68 3.66 -12.97
C PHE A 87 -8.88 4.59 -12.94
N LYS A 88 -9.28 5.07 -11.73
CA LYS A 88 -10.40 5.99 -11.53
C LYS A 88 -10.03 7.12 -10.58
N ARG A 89 -10.42 8.34 -10.92
CA ARG A 89 -10.33 9.46 -9.99
C ARG A 89 -11.50 9.39 -9.00
N MET A 90 -11.18 9.33 -7.69
CA MET A 90 -12.20 9.21 -6.66
C MET A 90 -11.67 9.68 -5.31
N ASP A 91 -12.56 10.17 -4.43
CA ASP A 91 -12.24 10.46 -3.04
C ASP A 91 -12.34 9.17 -2.20
N ALA A 92 -11.27 8.85 -1.47
CA ALA A 92 -11.22 7.69 -0.58
C ALA A 92 -12.28 7.73 0.54
N GLN A 93 -12.81 8.90 0.84
CA GLN A 93 -13.80 9.13 1.91
C GLN A 93 -15.25 9.14 1.39
N ALA A 94 -15.44 9.07 0.05
CA ALA A 94 -16.75 9.09 -0.60
C ALA A 94 -16.71 8.23 -1.88
N LEU A 95 -16.82 6.92 -1.71
CA LEU A 95 -16.66 5.98 -2.81
C LEU A 95 -17.94 5.87 -3.66
N GLU A 96 -17.80 6.02 -4.99
CA GLU A 96 -18.89 5.94 -5.96
C GLU A 96 -19.13 4.49 -6.43
N PHE A 97 -18.91 3.50 -5.56
CA PHE A 97 -19.20 2.10 -5.81
C PHE A 97 -20.42 1.65 -5.02
N GLU A 98 -21.12 0.65 -5.53
CA GLU A 98 -22.21 -0.01 -4.81
C GLU A 98 -21.69 -0.76 -3.57
N ASP A 99 -22.58 -1.01 -2.61
CA ASP A 99 -22.28 -1.82 -1.44
C ASP A 99 -21.80 -3.22 -1.88
N GLU A 100 -20.89 -3.80 -1.10
CA GLU A 100 -20.44 -5.19 -1.29
C GLU A 100 -19.90 -5.46 -2.71
N SER A 101 -19.15 -4.52 -3.29
CA SER A 101 -18.60 -4.59 -4.64
C SER A 101 -17.26 -5.31 -4.73
N PHE A 102 -16.46 -5.33 -3.66
CA PHE A 102 -15.08 -5.81 -3.68
C PHE A 102 -14.85 -6.95 -2.68
N ASP A 103 -14.00 -7.90 -3.08
CA ASP A 103 -13.57 -9.02 -2.23
C ASP A 103 -12.38 -8.63 -1.34
N VAL A 104 -11.51 -7.75 -1.86
CA VAL A 104 -10.32 -7.26 -1.16
C VAL A 104 -10.19 -5.75 -1.37
N ILE A 105 -9.87 -5.05 -0.31
CA ILE A 105 -9.49 -3.63 -0.32
C ILE A 105 -8.08 -3.52 0.22
N ILE A 106 -7.23 -2.78 -0.50
CA ILE A 106 -5.85 -2.49 -0.09
C ILE A 106 -5.66 -0.98 -0.06
N SER A 107 -4.92 -0.49 0.91
CA SER A 107 -4.45 0.90 0.95
C SER A 107 -3.06 0.97 1.55
N ARG A 108 -2.23 1.92 1.07
CA ARG A 108 -0.89 2.15 1.60
C ARG A 108 -0.60 3.64 1.73
N ASN A 109 -0.11 4.05 2.91
CA ASN A 109 0.33 5.41 3.20
C ASN A 109 -0.73 6.50 2.90
N LEU A 110 -1.99 6.18 3.13
CA LEU A 110 -3.10 7.07 2.82
C LEU A 110 -3.84 7.54 4.06
N THR A 111 -4.21 6.63 4.96
CA THR A 111 -5.13 6.90 6.06
C THR A 111 -4.62 8.03 6.96
N TRP A 112 -3.31 8.13 7.15
CA TRP A 112 -2.67 9.13 8.01
C TRP A 112 -2.96 10.57 7.60
N ASN A 113 -3.17 10.83 6.29
CA ASN A 113 -3.33 12.20 5.76
C ASN A 113 -4.77 12.57 5.42
N LEU A 114 -5.74 11.70 5.70
CA LEU A 114 -7.14 11.97 5.42
C LEU A 114 -7.74 12.95 6.45
N PRO A 115 -8.52 13.95 6.02
CA PRO A 115 -9.25 14.83 6.92
C PRO A 115 -10.30 14.11 7.78
N HIS A 116 -10.93 13.07 7.24
CA HIS A 116 -11.99 12.29 7.89
C HIS A 116 -11.73 10.77 7.77
N PRO A 117 -10.70 10.24 8.45
CA PRO A 117 -10.27 8.84 8.26
C PRO A 117 -11.31 7.81 8.73
N GLU A 118 -12.17 8.15 9.69
CA GLU A 118 -13.30 7.29 10.10
C GLU A 118 -14.34 7.14 8.98
N MET A 119 -14.61 8.21 8.23
CA MET A 119 -15.50 8.16 7.07
C MET A 119 -14.90 7.27 5.97
N ALA A 120 -13.59 7.35 5.78
CA ALA A 120 -12.89 6.48 4.82
C ALA A 120 -13.08 5.01 5.19
N TYR A 121 -12.80 4.60 6.43
CA TYR A 121 -13.01 3.22 6.88
C TYR A 121 -14.47 2.77 6.75
N LYS A 122 -15.43 3.66 7.05
CA LYS A 122 -16.86 3.36 6.87
C LYS A 122 -17.18 3.07 5.40
N GLU A 123 -16.70 3.89 4.47
CA GLU A 123 -16.91 3.70 3.04
C GLU A 123 -16.20 2.44 2.52
N TRP A 124 -14.97 2.18 2.98
CA TRP A 124 -14.23 0.98 2.60
C TRP A 124 -14.96 -0.28 3.06
N LEU A 125 -15.41 -0.32 4.31
CA LEU A 125 -16.22 -1.45 4.79
C LEU A 125 -17.57 -1.54 4.07
N ARG A 126 -18.20 -0.42 3.67
CA ARG A 126 -19.45 -0.44 2.91
C ARG A 126 -19.30 -1.19 1.60
N VAL A 127 -18.29 -0.83 0.82
CA VAL A 127 -18.03 -1.43 -0.51
C VAL A 127 -17.36 -2.80 -0.45
N LEU A 128 -16.81 -3.19 0.69
CA LEU A 128 -16.25 -4.52 0.92
C LEU A 128 -17.39 -5.54 1.10
N LYS A 129 -17.30 -6.70 0.45
CA LYS A 129 -18.25 -7.80 0.62
C LYS A 129 -18.16 -8.41 2.01
N LYS A 130 -19.22 -9.07 2.45
CA LYS A 130 -19.20 -9.89 3.68
C LYS A 130 -18.18 -10.99 3.54
N GLY A 131 -17.31 -11.14 4.55
CA GLY A 131 -16.16 -12.05 4.51
C GLY A 131 -14.99 -11.55 3.67
N GLY A 132 -15.10 -10.37 3.04
CA GLY A 132 -14.01 -9.71 2.33
C GLY A 132 -12.96 -9.15 3.28
N LYS A 133 -11.76 -8.89 2.76
CA LYS A 133 -10.59 -8.45 3.53
C LYS A 133 -10.20 -7.02 3.21
N LEU A 134 -9.96 -6.24 4.26
CA LEU A 134 -9.32 -4.94 4.22
C LEU A 134 -7.86 -5.09 4.69
N LEU A 135 -6.92 -4.59 3.89
CA LEU A 135 -5.49 -4.54 4.20
C LEU A 135 -5.03 -3.08 4.16
N ASN A 136 -4.75 -2.48 5.30
CA ASN A 136 -4.24 -1.11 5.38
C ASN A 136 -2.80 -1.09 5.89
N PHE A 137 -1.88 -0.62 5.05
CA PHE A 137 -0.45 -0.44 5.36
C PHE A 137 -0.19 1.04 5.62
N ASP A 138 0.24 1.40 6.82
CA ASP A 138 0.49 2.80 7.17
C ASP A 138 1.55 2.93 8.26
N ALA A 139 1.91 4.15 8.65
CA ALA A 139 2.83 4.43 9.73
C ALA A 139 2.43 5.71 10.49
N ASN A 140 3.08 5.95 11.63
CA ASN A 140 2.92 7.20 12.38
C ASN A 140 3.86 8.29 11.83
N TRP A 141 3.70 8.65 10.53
CA TRP A 141 4.67 9.42 9.74
C TRP A 141 5.14 10.71 10.38
N TYR A 142 4.26 11.45 11.04
CA TYR A 142 4.56 12.76 11.64
C TYR A 142 4.41 12.77 13.16
N GLY A 143 4.42 11.61 13.80
CA GLY A 143 4.36 11.51 15.27
C GLY A 143 5.51 12.22 16.00
N TYR A 144 6.61 12.48 15.31
CA TYR A 144 7.73 13.25 15.82
C TYR A 144 7.44 14.75 16.02
N LEU A 145 6.35 15.27 15.47
CA LEU A 145 5.89 16.66 15.71
C LEU A 145 5.33 16.84 17.12
N TYR A 146 4.96 15.74 17.79
CA TYR A 146 4.23 15.72 19.06
C TYR A 146 4.97 15.01 20.20
N ASP A 147 6.17 14.46 19.94
CA ASP A 147 6.93 13.68 20.90
C ASP A 147 8.43 13.90 20.70
N ASP A 148 9.12 14.43 21.74
CA ASP A 148 10.55 14.77 21.68
C ASP A 148 11.44 13.56 21.43
N LYS A 149 11.08 12.37 21.97
CA LYS A 149 11.85 11.14 21.75
C LYS A 149 11.72 10.65 20.31
N LYS A 150 10.52 10.77 19.73
CA LYS A 150 10.33 10.46 18.33
C LYS A 150 11.06 11.47 17.42
N ARG A 151 11.12 12.73 17.83
CA ARG A 151 11.89 13.77 17.14
C ARG A 151 13.38 13.41 17.13
N GLU A 152 13.94 13.06 18.28
CA GLU A 152 15.34 12.61 18.38
C GLU A 152 15.61 11.38 17.51
N ALA A 153 14.70 10.40 17.50
CA ALA A 153 14.82 9.21 16.67
C ALA A 153 14.80 9.57 15.17
N TYR A 154 13.86 10.41 14.74
CA TYR A 154 13.77 10.92 13.37
C TYR A 154 15.06 11.64 12.94
N GLU A 155 15.62 12.50 13.78
CA GLU A 155 16.88 13.20 13.51
C GLU A 155 18.08 12.23 13.40
N ASN A 156 18.03 11.14 14.16
CA ASN A 156 19.05 10.09 14.06
C ASN A 156 18.95 9.29 12.75
N ASP A 157 17.74 9.03 12.26
CA ASP A 157 17.56 8.44 10.92
C ASP A 157 18.21 9.32 9.84
N ARG A 158 17.95 10.64 9.87
CA ARG A 158 18.57 11.57 8.90
C ARG A 158 20.10 11.52 8.95
N LYS A 159 20.69 11.50 10.17
CA LYS A 159 22.14 11.37 10.33
C LYS A 159 22.69 10.03 9.83
N ASN A 160 21.92 8.95 9.98
CA ASN A 160 22.32 7.63 9.49
C ASN A 160 22.29 7.53 7.97
N VAL A 161 21.24 8.09 7.34
CA VAL A 161 21.13 8.21 5.88
C VAL A 161 22.30 9.01 5.29
N GLU A 162 22.63 10.17 5.86
CA GLU A 162 23.77 11.00 5.47
C GLU A 162 25.10 10.24 5.56
N LYS A 163 25.36 9.56 6.69
CA LYS A 163 26.56 8.74 6.88
C LYS A 163 26.65 7.58 5.89
N GLY A 164 25.50 6.98 5.55
CA GLY A 164 25.42 5.89 4.58
C GLY A 164 25.59 6.35 3.12
N SER A 165 25.63 7.66 2.86
CA SER A 165 25.61 8.25 1.51
C SER A 165 24.43 7.72 0.67
N LEU A 166 23.28 7.51 1.32
CA LEU A 166 22.05 7.06 0.71
C LEU A 166 21.17 8.26 0.30
N ASP A 167 20.24 8.02 -0.61
CA ASP A 167 19.24 9.02 -0.95
C ASP A 167 18.31 9.28 0.27
N ASP A 168 18.24 10.53 0.68
CA ASP A 168 17.34 10.95 1.75
C ASP A 168 15.95 11.21 1.16
N HIS A 169 15.03 10.31 1.45
CA HIS A 169 13.66 10.36 0.91
C HIS A 169 12.88 11.60 1.38
N TYR A 170 13.24 12.20 2.51
CA TYR A 170 12.61 13.44 2.98
C TYR A 170 13.08 14.68 2.24
N LEU A 171 14.32 14.69 1.74
CA LEU A 171 14.84 15.81 0.95
C LEU A 171 14.24 15.89 -0.45
N CYS A 172 13.58 14.84 -0.93
CA CYS A 172 12.85 14.84 -2.19
C CYS A 172 11.53 15.61 -2.12
N THR A 173 11.12 16.06 -0.92
CA THR A 173 9.86 16.75 -0.66
C THR A 173 10.09 18.10 0.04
N ASP A 174 9.11 19.00 -0.04
CA ASP A 174 9.06 20.21 0.80
C ASP A 174 8.60 19.80 2.20
N ILE A 175 9.56 19.43 3.06
CA ILE A 175 9.28 18.90 4.41
C ILE A 175 8.51 19.93 5.27
N ASP A 176 8.85 21.22 5.18
CA ASP A 176 8.18 22.27 5.94
C ASP A 176 6.69 22.37 5.57
N ARG A 177 6.38 22.20 4.29
CA ARG A 177 5.01 22.17 3.82
C ARG A 177 4.28 20.91 4.27
N MET A 178 4.95 19.76 4.22
CA MET A 178 4.37 18.49 4.68
C MET A 178 4.11 18.49 6.18
N GLU A 179 5.01 19.04 7.00
CA GLU A 179 4.79 19.20 8.43
C GLU A 179 3.58 20.11 8.73
N LYS A 180 3.43 21.23 7.99
CA LYS A 180 2.26 22.12 8.11
C LYS A 180 0.95 21.39 7.76
N ILE A 181 0.95 20.50 6.78
CA ILE A 181 -0.21 19.68 6.44
C ILE A 181 -0.46 18.65 7.57
N ALA A 182 0.59 17.98 8.03
CA ALA A 182 0.50 17.00 9.09
C ALA A 182 -0.07 17.54 10.40
N LEU A 183 0.23 18.81 10.73
CA LEU A 183 -0.36 19.50 11.89
C LEU A 183 -1.88 19.74 11.77
N GLN A 184 -2.47 19.58 10.59
CA GLN A 184 -3.90 19.82 10.33
C GLN A 184 -4.71 18.54 10.18
N VAL A 185 -4.07 17.36 10.11
CA VAL A 185 -4.78 16.09 9.95
C VAL A 185 -4.84 15.33 11.28
N PRO A 186 -5.97 14.66 11.55
CA PRO A 186 -6.27 14.14 12.90
C PRO A 186 -5.35 13.00 13.35
N LEU A 187 -4.76 12.25 12.41
CA LEU A 187 -3.99 11.06 12.76
C LEU A 187 -2.50 11.31 13.02
N SER A 188 -1.99 12.51 12.78
CA SER A 188 -0.58 12.82 13.04
C SER A 188 -0.20 12.77 14.52
N GLU A 189 -1.10 13.20 15.43
CA GLU A 189 -0.93 13.10 16.88
C GLU A 189 -1.42 11.76 17.44
N THR A 190 -2.31 11.09 16.68
CA THR A 190 -3.01 9.90 17.15
C THR A 190 -2.08 8.68 17.16
N LYS A 191 -2.12 7.91 18.26
CA LYS A 191 -1.35 6.68 18.37
C LYS A 191 -1.99 5.56 17.54
N ARG A 192 -1.36 5.19 16.45
CA ARG A 192 -1.72 4.09 15.57
C ARG A 192 -0.75 2.91 15.76
N PRO A 193 -1.16 1.67 15.47
CA PRO A 193 -2.43 1.22 14.89
C PRO A 193 -3.59 1.06 15.89
N GLY A 194 -3.42 1.39 17.16
CA GLY A 194 -4.47 1.20 18.17
C GLY A 194 -5.75 1.99 17.91
N TRP A 195 -5.66 3.15 17.24
CA TRP A 195 -6.83 3.91 16.79
C TRP A 195 -7.57 3.17 15.67
N ASP A 196 -6.84 2.61 14.71
CA ASP A 196 -7.41 1.88 13.57
C ASP A 196 -8.25 0.71 14.03
N VAL A 197 -7.72 -0.09 14.96
CA VAL A 197 -8.41 -1.24 15.55
C VAL A 197 -9.74 -0.80 16.18
N LYS A 198 -9.73 0.23 17.03
CA LYS A 198 -10.93 0.73 17.70
C LYS A 198 -12.01 1.20 16.73
N VAL A 199 -11.61 1.92 15.68
CA VAL A 199 -12.56 2.41 14.68
C VAL A 199 -13.14 1.26 13.87
N LEU A 200 -12.32 0.32 13.42
CA LEU A 200 -12.78 -0.84 12.66
C LEU A 200 -13.71 -1.74 13.51
N GLU A 201 -13.41 -1.96 14.79
CA GLU A 201 -14.29 -2.66 15.73
C GLU A 201 -15.65 -1.95 15.88
N ALA A 202 -15.61 -0.62 16.07
CA ALA A 202 -16.83 0.19 16.20
C ALA A 202 -17.68 0.19 14.92
N LEU A 203 -17.07 0.03 13.77
CA LEU A 203 -17.73 -0.11 12.47
C LEU A 203 -18.21 -1.54 12.16
N GLY A 204 -17.96 -2.50 13.07
CA GLY A 204 -18.44 -3.88 12.97
C GLY A 204 -17.52 -4.82 12.17
N ALA A 205 -16.28 -4.43 11.90
CA ALA A 205 -15.31 -5.34 11.33
C ALA A 205 -14.95 -6.47 12.33
N ALA A 206 -14.70 -7.66 11.79
CA ALA A 206 -14.32 -8.84 12.57
C ALA A 206 -12.87 -9.25 12.28
N GLN A 207 -12.34 -10.16 13.11
CA GLN A 207 -11.01 -10.77 12.93
C GLN A 207 -9.89 -9.76 12.62
N ILE A 208 -9.87 -8.65 13.39
CA ILE A 208 -8.87 -7.60 13.20
C ILE A 208 -7.51 -8.11 13.69
N GLN A 209 -6.51 -8.06 12.81
CA GLN A 209 -5.13 -8.44 13.11
C GLN A 209 -4.19 -7.27 12.79
N VAL A 210 -3.16 -7.12 13.61
CA VAL A 210 -2.14 -6.08 13.42
C VAL A 210 -0.78 -6.76 13.28
N ASN A 211 -0.02 -6.34 12.28
CA ASN A 211 1.38 -6.69 12.13
C ASN A 211 2.22 -5.41 12.16
N GLU A 212 2.84 -5.14 13.32
CA GLU A 212 3.69 -3.96 13.50
C GLU A 212 5.10 -4.15 12.92
N ASP A 213 5.46 -5.38 12.53
CA ASP A 213 6.76 -5.73 11.98
C ASP A 213 6.73 -5.98 10.46
N ILE A 214 5.63 -5.65 9.78
CA ILE A 214 5.48 -5.90 8.33
C ILE A 214 6.58 -5.20 7.51
N TRP A 215 7.05 -4.06 7.97
CA TRP A 215 8.12 -3.29 7.34
C TRP A 215 9.41 -4.09 7.16
N GLN A 216 9.72 -5.02 8.06
CA GLN A 216 10.91 -5.87 7.95
C GLN A 216 10.87 -6.79 6.73
N GLN A 217 9.66 -7.12 6.24
CA GLN A 217 9.43 -8.02 5.11
C GLN A 217 9.29 -7.27 3.78
N VAL A 218 8.77 -6.02 3.83
CA VAL A 218 8.37 -5.30 2.61
C VAL A 218 9.28 -4.13 2.24
N TRP A 219 10.08 -3.63 3.17
CA TRP A 219 11.02 -2.53 2.92
C TRP A 219 12.39 -3.03 2.47
N SER A 220 12.97 -2.29 1.53
CA SER A 220 14.40 -2.40 1.19
C SER A 220 15.28 -1.97 2.37
N GLU A 221 16.56 -2.33 2.35
CA GLU A 221 17.51 -1.88 3.39
C GLU A 221 17.64 -0.35 3.41
N GLU A 222 17.50 0.32 2.27
CA GLU A 222 17.50 1.77 2.17
C GLU A 222 16.25 2.39 2.84
N GLU A 223 15.04 1.83 2.59
CA GLU A 223 13.82 2.27 3.25
C GLU A 223 13.88 2.04 4.76
N LYS A 224 14.44 0.93 5.22
CA LYS A 224 14.64 0.64 6.64
C LYS A 224 15.48 1.72 7.33
N LEU A 225 16.58 2.15 6.70
CA LEU A 225 17.44 3.22 7.23
C LEU A 225 16.76 4.60 7.17
N ASN A 226 15.97 4.86 6.13
CA ASN A 226 15.24 6.12 5.99
C ASN A 226 14.12 6.30 7.01
N TYR A 227 13.50 5.19 7.45
CA TYR A 227 12.23 5.23 8.20
C TYR A 227 12.24 4.38 9.49
N GLU A 228 13.41 4.08 10.05
CA GLU A 228 13.57 3.25 11.25
C GLU A 228 12.74 3.77 12.43
N SER A 229 12.66 5.10 12.61
CA SER A 229 11.87 5.75 13.65
C SER A 229 10.36 5.74 13.43
N THR A 230 9.90 5.40 12.22
CA THR A 230 8.49 5.39 11.82
C THR A 230 8.11 4.11 11.10
N PRO A 231 8.25 2.93 11.76
CA PRO A 231 8.03 1.64 11.14
C PRO A 231 6.58 1.49 10.63
N MET A 232 6.47 0.91 9.43
CA MET A 232 5.17 0.60 8.84
C MET A 232 4.52 -0.56 9.58
N PHE A 233 3.24 -0.43 9.87
CA PHE A 233 2.37 -1.50 10.33
C PHE A 233 1.36 -1.88 9.25
N MET A 234 0.77 -3.06 9.38
CA MET A 234 -0.38 -3.50 8.60
C MET A 234 -1.54 -3.81 9.55
N VAL A 235 -2.73 -3.33 9.19
CA VAL A 235 -3.99 -3.73 9.82
C VAL A 235 -4.76 -4.55 8.79
N GLU A 236 -5.07 -5.79 9.13
CA GLU A 236 -6.00 -6.66 8.39
C GLU A 236 -7.32 -6.72 9.15
N ALA A 237 -8.43 -6.58 8.44
CA ALA A 237 -9.77 -6.75 9.00
C ALA A 237 -10.68 -7.49 8.02
N VAL A 238 -11.62 -8.26 8.55
CA VAL A 238 -12.67 -8.96 7.80
C VAL A 238 -14.01 -8.28 8.07
N LYS A 239 -14.80 -8.00 7.02
CA LYS A 239 -16.16 -7.49 7.17
C LYS A 239 -17.14 -8.56 7.58
#